data_7eafdff75ce05ef765d6fcdee96e607e
#
_entry.id   7eafdff75ce05ef765d6fcdee96e607e
#
_cell.length_a   1.000
_cell.length_b   1.000
_cell.length_c   1.000
_cell.angle_alpha   90.00
_cell.angle_beta   90.00
_cell.angle_gamma   90.00
#
_symmetry.space_group_name_H-M   'P 1'
#
loop_
_entity.id
_entity.type
_entity.pdbx_description
1 polymer ?
#
loop_
_entity_poly.entity_id
_entity_poly.type
_entity_poly.pdbx_seq_one_letter_code
_entity_poly.pdbx_strand_id
1 'polypeptide(L)'
;YTPLQKLFASEYANEITYDALQIHGGSGFMKDYPIQRYVRDARITNIYEGTSQLQVVAAIRGVTPDNMQNISAKYMRKWRSLRNTNTCAKP
;
A
#
# COMPACT_ATOMS: atom_id res chain seq x y z
N TYR A 1 -1.69 5.20 7.53
CA TYR A 1 -1.98 3.88 6.89
C TYR A 1 -1.25 3.67 5.55
N THR A 2 -0.78 4.72 4.88
CA THR A 2 -0.09 4.62 3.58
C THR A 2 1.12 3.68 3.58
N PRO A 3 2.04 3.72 4.56
CA PRO A 3 3.17 2.80 4.60
C PRO A 3 2.76 1.33 4.69
N LEU A 4 1.74 1.03 5.49
CA LEU A 4 1.21 -0.34 5.62
C LEU A 4 0.56 -0.82 4.32
N GLN A 5 -0.18 0.05 3.66
CA GLN A 5 -0.80 -0.27 2.38
C GLN A 5 0.24 -0.57 1.30
N LYS A 6 1.28 0.25 1.20
CA LYS A 6 2.38 0.04 0.23
C LYS A 6 3.11 -1.26 0.53
N LEU A 7 3.45 -1.52 1.79
CA LEU A 7 4.09 -2.76 2.22
C LEU A 7 3.24 -3.98 1.83
N PHE A 8 1.99 -4.00 2.24
CA PHE A 8 1.08 -5.10 2.00
C PHE A 8 0.88 -5.36 0.49
N ALA A 9 0.56 -4.32 -0.28
CA ALA A 9 0.31 -4.46 -1.71
C ALA A 9 1.54 -4.95 -2.47
N SER A 10 2.73 -4.47 -2.14
CA SER A 10 3.97 -4.87 -2.82
C SER A 10 4.38 -6.31 -2.48
N GLU A 11 4.25 -6.74 -1.23
CA GLU A 11 4.56 -8.12 -0.83
C GLU A 11 3.59 -9.10 -1.50
N TYR A 12 2.29 -8.83 -1.45
CA TYR A 12 1.29 -9.69 -2.11
C TYR A 12 1.43 -9.72 -3.63
N ALA A 13 1.77 -8.61 -4.27
CA ALA A 13 1.99 -8.59 -5.71
C ALA A 13 3.14 -9.53 -6.12
N ASN A 14 4.22 -9.56 -5.34
CA ASN A 14 5.35 -10.48 -5.58
C ASN A 14 4.94 -11.94 -5.34
N GLU A 15 4.23 -12.23 -4.26
CA GLU A 15 3.75 -13.59 -3.94
C GLU A 15 2.80 -14.12 -5.03
N ILE A 16 1.80 -13.33 -5.39
CA ILE A 16 0.80 -13.73 -6.41
C ILE A 16 1.46 -13.95 -7.77
N THR A 17 2.37 -13.08 -8.19
CA THR A 17 3.05 -13.24 -9.49
C THR A 17 4.01 -14.42 -9.49
N TYR A 18 4.66 -14.70 -8.36
CA TYR A 18 5.50 -15.88 -8.20
C TYR A 18 4.67 -17.17 -8.31
N ASP A 19 3.56 -17.26 -7.61
CA ASP A 19 2.67 -18.42 -7.64
C ASP A 19 2.03 -18.60 -9.02
N ALA A 20 1.63 -17.51 -9.67
CA ALA A 20 1.11 -17.55 -11.03
C ALA A 20 2.14 -18.09 -12.02
N LEU A 21 3.40 -17.70 -11.89
CA LEU A 21 4.49 -18.26 -12.71
C LEU A 21 4.65 -19.76 -12.46
N GLN A 22 4.57 -20.19 -11.21
CA GLN A 22 4.65 -21.60 -10.83
C GLN A 22 3.53 -22.43 -11.45
N ILE A 23 2.30 -21.91 -11.46
CA ILE A 23 1.14 -22.55 -12.09
C ILE A 23 1.32 -22.70 -13.61
N HIS A 24 1.89 -21.69 -14.26
CA HIS A 24 2.20 -21.77 -15.69
C HIS A 24 3.32 -22.77 -16.02
N GLY A 25 4.10 -23.17 -15.04
CA GLY A 25 5.22 -24.10 -15.23
C GLY A 25 6.32 -23.56 -16.15
N GLY A 26 7.04 -24.44 -16.81
CA GLY A 26 8.14 -24.07 -17.70
C GLY A 26 7.73 -23.14 -18.84
N SER A 27 6.52 -23.27 -19.34
CA SER A 27 5.97 -22.37 -20.38
C SER A 27 5.84 -20.93 -19.91
N GLY A 28 5.51 -20.70 -18.64
CA GLY A 28 5.39 -19.35 -18.07
C GLY A 28 6.72 -18.62 -17.96
N PHE A 29 7.82 -19.34 -17.86
CA PHE A 29 9.17 -18.76 -17.86
C PHE A 29 9.61 -18.26 -19.26
N MET A 30 9.01 -18.79 -20.31
CA MET A 30 9.30 -18.40 -21.69
C MET A 30 8.67 -17.04 -22.02
N LYS A 31 9.28 -16.34 -22.99
CA LYS A 31 8.83 -15.00 -23.41
C LYS A 31 7.47 -14.98 -24.13
N ASP A 32 6.98 -16.16 -24.52
CA ASP A 32 5.69 -16.31 -25.19
C ASP A 32 4.50 -15.91 -24.32
N TYR A 33 4.68 -15.99 -23.00
CA TYR A 33 3.67 -15.61 -22.00
C TYR A 33 4.09 -14.38 -21.21
N PRO A 34 3.17 -13.47 -20.87
CA PRO A 34 3.49 -12.22 -20.18
C PRO A 34 3.86 -12.41 -18.71
N ILE A 35 3.56 -13.56 -18.11
CA ILE A 35 3.71 -13.78 -16.66
C ILE A 35 5.14 -13.58 -16.16
N GLN A 36 6.15 -13.98 -16.93
CA GLN A 36 7.55 -13.77 -16.57
C GLN A 36 7.88 -12.27 -16.43
N ARG A 37 7.25 -11.42 -17.22
CA ARG A 37 7.40 -9.97 -17.14
C ARG A 37 6.73 -9.41 -15.90
N TYR A 38 5.56 -9.92 -15.54
CA TYR A 38 4.86 -9.48 -14.33
C TYR A 38 5.64 -9.81 -13.05
N VAL A 39 6.29 -10.97 -12.97
CA VAL A 39 7.18 -11.31 -11.85
C VAL A 39 8.34 -10.31 -11.74
N ARG A 40 8.96 -9.96 -12.85
CA ARG A 40 10.04 -8.98 -12.89
C ARG A 40 9.55 -7.58 -12.50
N ASP A 41 8.42 -7.16 -13.04
CA ASP A 41 7.86 -5.83 -12.79
C ASP A 41 7.34 -5.71 -11.34
N ALA A 42 6.77 -6.78 -10.78
CA ALA A 42 6.35 -6.80 -9.39
C ALA A 42 7.55 -6.65 -8.42
N ARG A 43 8.71 -7.19 -8.75
CA ARG A 43 9.87 -7.19 -7.86
C ARG A 43 10.36 -5.78 -7.50
N ILE A 44 10.29 -4.83 -8.41
CA ILE A 44 10.73 -3.45 -8.15
C ILE A 44 9.86 -2.75 -7.10
N THR A 45 8.61 -3.17 -6.94
CA THR A 45 7.66 -2.51 -6.04
C THR A 45 8.08 -2.58 -4.56
N ASN A 46 8.89 -3.58 -4.17
CA ASN A 46 9.43 -3.71 -2.82
C ASN A 46 10.70 -2.87 -2.59
N ILE A 47 11.24 -2.27 -3.63
CA ILE A 47 12.54 -1.60 -3.60
C ILE A 47 12.39 -0.09 -3.71
N TYR A 48 11.62 0.39 -4.68
CA TYR A 48 11.48 1.82 -4.96
C TYR A 48 10.51 2.52 -3.99
N GLU A 49 10.63 3.84 -3.89
CA GLU A 49 9.75 4.70 -3.04
C GLU A 49 9.70 4.25 -1.56
N GLY A 50 10.80 3.77 -1.07
CA GLY A 50 10.93 3.21 0.27
C GLY A 50 10.78 1.68 0.27
N THR A 51 11.87 1.01 0.65
CA THR A 51 11.90 -0.47 0.75
C THR A 51 10.89 -0.96 1.78
N SER A 52 10.53 -2.25 1.71
CA SER A 52 9.63 -2.88 2.68
C SER A 52 10.05 -2.59 4.13
N GLN A 53 11.34 -2.63 4.44
CA GLN A 53 11.84 -2.31 5.78
C GLN A 53 11.58 -0.85 6.18
N LEU A 54 11.79 0.11 5.27
CA LEU A 54 11.49 1.51 5.53
C LEU A 54 10.00 1.77 5.74
N GLN A 55 9.14 1.02 5.04
CA GLN A 55 7.69 1.09 5.25
C GLN A 55 7.28 0.59 6.64
N VAL A 56 7.91 -0.48 7.12
CA VAL A 56 7.69 -0.97 8.50
C VAL A 56 8.10 0.09 9.52
N VAL A 57 9.29 0.69 9.36
CA VAL A 57 9.77 1.76 10.25
C VAL A 57 8.83 2.97 10.25
N ALA A 58 8.36 3.37 9.07
CA ALA A 58 7.41 4.48 8.93
C ALA A 58 6.06 4.16 9.59
N ALA A 59 5.58 2.91 9.47
CA ALA A 59 4.37 2.46 10.12
C ALA A 59 4.49 2.49 11.65
N ILE A 60 5.60 1.98 12.20
CA ILE A 60 5.87 2.00 13.65
C ILE A 60 5.91 3.43 14.18
N ARG A 61 6.60 4.33 13.49
CA ARG A 61 6.62 5.77 13.85
C ARG A 61 5.22 6.39 13.84
N GLY A 62 4.36 5.96 12.92
CA GLY A 62 2.98 6.43 12.83
C GLY A 62 2.08 5.94 13.97
N VAL A 63 2.43 4.83 14.60
CA VAL A 63 1.67 4.22 15.71
C VAL A 63 2.15 4.70 17.09
N THR A 64 3.30 5.40 17.17
CA THR A 64 3.80 5.96 18.44
C THR A 64 2.75 6.92 19.04
N PRO A 65 2.51 6.90 20.37
CA PRO A 65 1.39 7.59 21.02
C PRO A 65 1.25 9.07 20.66
N ASP A 66 2.35 9.80 20.56
CA ASP A 66 2.35 11.22 20.20
C ASP A 66 1.85 11.48 18.78
N ASN A 67 2.14 10.57 17.86
CA ASN A 67 1.70 10.67 16.47
C ASN A 67 0.23 10.25 16.29
N MET A 68 -0.23 9.27 17.06
CA MET A 68 -1.63 8.85 17.08
C MET A 68 -2.56 9.95 17.56
N GLN A 69 -2.17 10.70 18.61
CA GLN A 69 -2.95 11.85 19.10
C GLN A 69 -3.02 12.97 18.06
N ASN A 70 -1.92 13.27 17.38
CA ASN A 70 -1.87 14.28 16.34
C ASN A 70 -2.69 13.88 15.09
N ILE A 71 -2.66 12.61 14.70
CA ILE A 71 -3.44 12.09 13.58
C ILE A 71 -4.94 12.12 13.93
N SER A 72 -5.34 11.64 15.09
CA SER A 72 -6.73 11.64 15.51
C SER A 72 -7.28 13.06 15.62
N ALA A 73 -6.54 14.00 16.19
CA ALA A 73 -6.91 15.42 16.27
C ALA A 73 -7.03 16.06 14.88
N LYS A 74 -6.17 15.72 13.92
CA LYS A 74 -6.25 16.19 12.53
C LYS A 74 -7.51 15.68 11.82
N TYR A 75 -7.82 14.38 11.97
CA TYR A 75 -9.04 13.81 11.40
C TYR A 75 -10.31 14.36 12.04
N MET A 76 -10.34 14.53 13.35
CA MET A 76 -11.47 15.11 14.07
C MET A 76 -11.74 16.56 13.65
N ARG A 77 -10.69 17.37 13.41
CA ARG A 77 -10.84 18.73 12.87
C ARG A 77 -11.43 18.70 11.46
N LYS A 78 -10.95 17.81 10.60
CA LYS A 78 -11.47 17.66 9.24
C LYS A 78 -12.94 17.23 9.22
N TRP A 79 -13.33 16.27 10.05
CA TRP A 79 -14.72 15.84 10.18
C TRP A 79 -15.63 16.94 10.71
N ARG A 80 -15.17 17.74 11.67
CA ARG A 80 -15.93 18.89 12.20
C ARG A 80 -16.16 19.94 11.12
N SER A 81 -15.16 20.24 10.30
CA SER A 81 -15.26 21.15 9.16
C SER A 81 -16.29 20.68 8.13
N LEU A 82 -16.25 19.40 7.74
CA LEU A 82 -17.20 18.81 6.78
C LEU A 82 -18.63 18.80 7.30
N ARG A 83 -18.84 18.59 8.59
CA ARG A 83 -20.17 18.64 9.21
C ARG A 83 -20.78 20.05 9.19
N ASN A 84 -19.95 21.07 9.40
CA ASN A 84 -20.43 22.46 9.39
C ASN A 84 -20.78 22.96 7.98
N THR A 85 -20.20 22.40 6.93
CA THR A 85 -20.56 22.73 5.53
C THR A 85 -21.89 22.11 5.12
N ASN A 86 -22.32 21.01 5.74
CA ASN A 86 -23.61 20.38 5.45
C ASN A 86 -24.78 21.02 6.19
N THR A 87 -24.54 21.95 7.12
CA THR A 87 -25.62 22.66 7.84
C THR A 87 -26.13 23.91 7.10
N CYS A 88 -25.48 24.28 5.99
CA CYS A 88 -25.91 25.43 5.16
C CYS A 88 -26.92 25.07 4.04
N ALA A 89 -27.38 23.83 3.95
CA ALA A 89 -28.38 23.38 3.01
C ALA A 89 -29.75 23.17 3.75
N LYS A 90 -30.29 24.23 4.36
CA LYS A 90 -31.71 24.27 4.66
C LYS A 90 -32.36 25.37 3.81
N PRO A 91 -33.38 25.01 3.03
CA PRO A 91 -34.17 25.99 2.31
C PRO A 91 -34.90 26.95 3.23
#